data_28beeda465388fef33ec4287041fe1f2
#
_entry.id   28beeda465388fef33ec4287041fe1f2
#
_cell.length_a   1.000
_cell.length_b   1.000
_cell.length_c   1.000
_cell.angle_alpha   90.00
_cell.angle_beta   90.00
_cell.angle_gamma   90.00
#
_symmetry.space_group_name_H-M   'P 1'
#
loop_
_entity.id
_entity.type
_entity.pdbx_description
1 polymer ?
#
loop_
_entity_poly.entity_id
_entity_poly.type
_entity_poly.pdbx_seq_one_letter_code
_entity_poly.pdbx_strand_id
1 'polypeptide(L)'
;MIIVTGAAGFIGSNIVKELNRRGRTDVLAIDDLGEDRTADEANLANYKNLRGLKFIDYQNKDDFLKSIEDDDFDGTDVDAIFHEGACSDTMEYNVNYIMRVNYEYSKALLHFCMQHRIPFFYASSASTYGSGKHGFTEGDACEDALNPYAFTKLAFDRYVRQVLPEAHSQIVGLRYFNVFGPQEHHKGNMASIFYQLYHQINETGKARLFKGEGGYGDGEQRRDFVYVKDVVNVNLWFFEHGGPSGIYNCGTGVAHTYNEAATAVIKAMGKGEIAYRDFPTALIGKYQNYTQADRTKLEAAGYDEGFHTLDDAVKEYVDFLDNGGYFAYGK
;
A
#
# COMPACT_ATOMS: atom_id res chain seq x y z
N MET A 1 -1.77 23.37 0.56
CA MET A 1 -0.92 22.41 -0.19
C MET A 1 -1.02 21.02 0.45
N ILE A 2 -1.03 19.94 -0.35
CA ILE A 2 -1.01 18.57 0.15
C ILE A 2 0.36 17.97 -0.11
N ILE A 3 0.95 17.28 0.88
CA ILE A 3 2.21 16.55 0.71
C ILE A 3 1.90 15.07 0.56
N VAL A 4 2.49 14.40 -0.45
CA VAL A 4 2.40 12.96 -0.63
C VAL A 4 3.82 12.40 -0.68
N THR A 5 4.21 11.63 0.33
CA THR A 5 5.46 10.88 0.29
C THR A 5 5.23 9.50 -0.33
N GLY A 6 6.23 8.96 -1.01
CA GLY A 6 6.02 7.77 -1.85
C GLY A 6 5.14 8.11 -3.08
N ALA A 7 5.17 9.36 -3.53
CA ALA A 7 4.31 9.88 -4.60
C ALA A 7 4.54 9.19 -5.95
N ALA A 8 5.74 8.72 -6.22
CA ALA A 8 6.06 7.91 -7.40
C ALA A 8 5.82 6.41 -7.18
N GLY A 9 5.49 6.00 -5.97
CA GLY A 9 5.16 4.64 -5.61
C GLY A 9 3.77 4.21 -6.09
N PHE A 10 3.39 2.98 -5.77
CA PHE A 10 2.11 2.38 -6.15
C PHE A 10 0.92 3.15 -5.58
N ILE A 11 0.77 3.21 -4.25
CA ILE A 11 -0.40 3.84 -3.60
C ILE A 11 -0.31 5.35 -3.71
N GLY A 12 0.85 5.96 -3.44
CA GLY A 12 1.02 7.42 -3.46
C GLY A 12 0.66 8.04 -4.81
N SER A 13 1.06 7.42 -5.94
CA SER A 13 0.69 7.93 -7.26
C SER A 13 -0.82 7.85 -7.55
N ASN A 14 -1.51 6.86 -7.01
CA ASN A 14 -2.97 6.76 -7.08
C ASN A 14 -3.65 7.83 -6.20
N ILE A 15 -3.10 8.17 -5.02
CA ILE A 15 -3.57 9.29 -4.21
C ILE A 15 -3.44 10.61 -4.98
N VAL A 16 -2.26 10.88 -5.57
CA VAL A 16 -2.05 12.09 -6.39
C VAL A 16 -3.02 12.13 -7.57
N LYS A 17 -3.24 10.99 -8.26
CA LYS A 17 -4.22 10.90 -9.37
C LYS A 17 -5.62 11.27 -8.92
N GLU A 18 -6.07 10.73 -7.80
CA GLU A 18 -7.42 11.00 -7.30
C GLU A 18 -7.56 12.44 -6.79
N LEU A 19 -6.54 12.99 -6.11
CA LEU A 19 -6.48 14.41 -5.76
C LEU A 19 -6.62 15.30 -7.01
N ASN A 20 -5.89 14.96 -8.09
CA ASN A 20 -6.02 15.69 -9.36
C ASN A 20 -7.43 15.59 -9.96
N ARG A 21 -8.06 14.41 -9.88
CA ARG A 21 -9.45 14.22 -10.34
C ARG A 21 -10.44 15.09 -9.55
N ARG A 22 -10.18 15.29 -8.24
CA ARG A 22 -10.96 16.20 -7.36
C ARG A 22 -10.55 17.68 -7.50
N GLY A 23 -9.69 18.00 -8.46
CA GLY A 23 -9.28 19.38 -8.75
C GLY A 23 -8.12 19.90 -7.91
N ARG A 24 -7.52 19.07 -7.03
CA ARG A 24 -6.35 19.43 -6.24
C ARG A 24 -5.08 19.12 -7.04
N THR A 25 -4.35 20.15 -7.41
CA THR A 25 -3.06 20.06 -8.12
C THR A 25 -1.92 20.70 -7.34
N ASP A 26 -2.23 21.28 -6.20
CA ASP A 26 -1.30 21.86 -5.23
C ASP A 26 -0.67 20.77 -4.34
N VAL A 27 -0.08 19.78 -4.99
CA VAL A 27 0.57 18.62 -4.38
C VAL A 27 2.08 18.77 -4.42
N LEU A 28 2.76 18.63 -3.28
CA LEU A 28 4.20 18.44 -3.22
C LEU A 28 4.48 16.93 -3.23
N ALA A 29 5.11 16.46 -4.30
CA ALA A 29 5.46 15.05 -4.50
C ALA A 29 6.82 14.74 -3.87
N ILE A 30 6.85 13.91 -2.84
CA ILE A 30 8.08 13.49 -2.16
C ILE A 30 8.36 12.02 -2.47
N ASP A 31 9.54 11.71 -3.03
CA ASP A 31 9.94 10.33 -3.31
C ASP A 31 11.47 10.20 -3.47
N ASP A 32 11.89 8.96 -3.70
CA ASP A 32 13.22 8.58 -4.14
C ASP A 32 13.08 7.90 -5.51
N LEU A 33 13.52 8.57 -6.55
CA LEU A 33 13.41 8.06 -7.92
C LEU A 33 14.54 7.10 -8.31
N GLY A 34 15.37 6.72 -7.33
CA GLY A 34 16.51 5.82 -7.48
C GLY A 34 17.77 6.53 -7.97
N GLU A 35 18.88 6.29 -7.29
CA GLU A 35 20.22 6.82 -7.62
C GLU A 35 21.09 5.80 -8.36
N ASP A 36 20.70 4.53 -8.38
CA ASP A 36 21.56 3.46 -8.91
C ASP A 36 21.58 3.46 -10.43
N ARG A 37 22.71 3.89 -10.98
CA ARG A 37 22.99 3.87 -12.43
C ARG A 37 23.15 2.46 -13.01
N THR A 38 23.20 1.43 -12.17
CA THR A 38 23.31 0.02 -12.55
C THR A 38 21.98 -0.70 -12.52
N ALA A 39 20.91 -0.04 -12.05
CA ALA A 39 19.60 -0.64 -11.96
C ALA A 39 19.00 -0.93 -13.35
N ASP A 40 18.43 -2.11 -13.51
CA ASP A 40 17.62 -2.46 -14.68
C ASP A 40 16.51 -1.42 -14.89
N GLU A 41 16.07 -1.22 -16.14
CA GLU A 41 14.95 -0.30 -16.49
C GLU A 41 13.71 -0.49 -15.62
N ALA A 42 13.50 -1.69 -15.08
CA ALA A 42 12.40 -2.00 -14.16
C ALA A 42 12.51 -1.25 -12.82
N ASN A 43 13.71 -1.10 -12.28
CA ASN A 43 13.94 -0.40 -11.01
C ASN A 43 13.89 1.13 -11.12
N LEU A 44 13.99 1.65 -12.35
CA LEU A 44 13.81 3.07 -12.65
C LEU A 44 12.38 3.41 -13.11
N ALA A 45 11.44 2.46 -12.99
CA ALA A 45 10.11 2.63 -13.55
C ALA A 45 9.19 3.52 -12.72
N ASN A 46 9.51 3.78 -11.44
CA ASN A 46 8.64 4.56 -10.55
C ASN A 46 8.40 6.00 -11.04
N TYR A 47 9.40 6.68 -11.65
CA TYR A 47 9.17 8.01 -12.24
C TYR A 47 8.06 8.02 -13.29
N LYS A 48 7.80 6.88 -13.96
CA LYS A 48 6.74 6.75 -14.96
C LYS A 48 5.35 6.92 -14.33
N ASN A 49 5.22 6.61 -13.03
CA ASN A 49 3.98 6.78 -12.29
C ASN A 49 3.61 8.26 -12.12
N LEU A 50 4.59 9.18 -12.15
CA LEU A 50 4.35 10.62 -12.05
C LEU A 50 4.01 11.27 -13.40
N ARG A 51 4.28 10.63 -14.54
CA ARG A 51 4.19 11.24 -15.88
C ARG A 51 2.82 11.80 -16.24
N GLY A 52 1.75 11.18 -15.77
CA GLY A 52 0.38 11.61 -16.06
C GLY A 52 -0.26 12.45 -14.95
N LEU A 53 0.52 12.85 -13.94
CA LEU A 53 0.03 13.54 -12.75
C LEU A 53 0.38 15.04 -12.77
N LYS A 54 -0.42 15.82 -12.03
CA LYS A 54 -0.19 17.24 -11.80
C LYS A 54 0.23 17.44 -10.34
N PHE A 55 1.34 18.10 -10.14
CA PHE A 55 1.86 18.48 -8.83
C PHE A 55 2.64 19.81 -8.98
N ILE A 56 2.77 20.57 -7.90
CA ILE A 56 3.44 21.89 -7.94
C ILE A 56 4.96 21.75 -7.94
N ASP A 57 5.48 20.72 -7.23
CA ASP A 57 6.91 20.47 -7.15
C ASP A 57 7.18 19.01 -6.76
N TYR A 58 8.42 18.58 -7.03
CA TYR A 58 8.99 17.32 -6.57
C TYR A 58 10.21 17.59 -5.69
N GLN A 59 10.33 16.86 -4.58
CA GLN A 59 11.50 16.92 -3.73
C GLN A 59 11.96 15.50 -3.38
N ASN A 60 13.29 15.30 -3.33
CA ASN A 60 13.86 14.05 -2.85
C ASN A 60 13.53 13.84 -1.37
N LYS A 61 13.22 12.60 -0.97
CA LYS A 61 12.78 12.27 0.39
C LYS A 61 13.80 12.66 1.48
N ASP A 62 15.10 12.53 1.18
CA ASP A 62 16.16 12.81 2.16
C ASP A 62 16.39 14.32 2.32
N ASP A 63 16.27 15.09 1.22
CA ASP A 63 16.29 16.56 1.26
C ASP A 63 15.06 17.11 2.02
N PHE A 64 13.91 16.50 1.80
CA PHE A 64 12.68 16.87 2.53
C PHE A 64 12.80 16.56 4.02
N LEU A 65 13.29 15.37 4.40
CA LEU A 65 13.53 15.04 5.80
C LEU A 65 14.46 16.05 6.44
N LYS A 66 15.57 16.37 5.77
CA LYS A 66 16.53 17.33 6.27
C LYS A 66 15.90 18.71 6.47
N SER A 67 15.08 19.19 5.54
CA SER A 67 14.41 20.50 5.69
C SER A 67 13.45 20.54 6.89
N ILE A 68 12.84 19.40 7.24
CA ILE A 68 12.02 19.27 8.46
C ILE A 68 12.89 19.26 9.73
N GLU A 69 13.99 18.50 9.74
CA GLU A 69 14.87 18.36 10.89
C GLU A 69 15.64 19.66 11.20
N ASP A 70 15.98 20.43 10.16
CA ASP A 70 16.67 21.72 10.28
C ASP A 70 15.69 22.90 10.53
N ASP A 71 14.38 22.63 10.64
CA ASP A 71 13.28 23.62 10.80
C ASP A 71 13.22 24.66 9.65
N ASP A 72 13.66 24.24 8.46
CA ASP A 72 13.70 25.07 7.24
C ASP A 72 12.39 24.96 6.43
N PHE A 73 11.53 23.96 6.73
CA PHE A 73 10.28 23.74 6.02
C PHE A 73 9.09 24.33 6.79
N ASP A 74 8.44 25.36 6.17
CA ASP A 74 7.25 25.98 6.77
C ASP A 74 5.99 25.10 6.56
N GLY A 75 5.46 24.59 7.65
CA GLY A 75 4.25 23.77 7.69
C GLY A 75 2.94 24.57 7.64
N THR A 76 2.98 25.91 7.64
CA THR A 76 1.79 26.77 7.83
C THR A 76 0.71 26.56 6.77
N ASP A 77 1.11 26.32 5.51
CA ASP A 77 0.20 26.16 4.36
C ASP A 77 -0.04 24.69 3.97
N VAL A 78 0.29 23.74 4.87
CA VAL A 78 0.09 22.31 4.61
C VAL A 78 -1.27 21.86 5.13
N ASP A 79 -2.14 21.39 4.22
CA ASP A 79 -3.48 20.90 4.53
C ASP A 79 -3.46 19.46 5.09
N ALA A 80 -2.54 18.64 4.59
CA ALA A 80 -2.37 17.24 5.01
C ALA A 80 -1.07 16.64 4.49
N ILE A 81 -0.59 15.60 5.16
CA ILE A 81 0.47 14.70 4.69
C ILE A 81 -0.09 13.28 4.53
N PHE A 82 0.00 12.74 3.30
CA PHE A 82 -0.21 11.33 3.01
C PHE A 82 1.17 10.64 2.94
N HIS A 83 1.48 9.85 3.94
CA HIS A 83 2.79 9.19 4.06
C HIS A 83 2.71 7.75 3.61
N GLU A 84 2.95 7.53 2.30
CA GLU A 84 2.98 6.22 1.65
C GLU A 84 4.41 5.72 1.41
N GLY A 85 5.40 6.60 1.58
CA GLY A 85 6.81 6.28 1.39
C GLY A 85 7.32 5.26 2.42
N ALA A 86 7.84 4.14 1.93
CA ALA A 86 8.45 3.11 2.76
C ALA A 86 9.31 2.16 1.92
N CYS A 87 10.30 1.51 2.54
CA CYS A 87 10.85 0.28 2.02
C CYS A 87 9.80 -0.83 2.23
N SER A 88 9.16 -1.28 1.15
CA SER A 88 8.09 -2.29 1.18
C SER A 88 8.60 -3.70 0.87
N ASP A 89 9.91 -3.89 0.70
CA ASP A 89 10.50 -5.20 0.47
C ASP A 89 10.48 -6.04 1.76
N THR A 90 9.66 -7.06 1.78
CA THR A 90 9.55 -8.00 2.92
C THR A 90 10.75 -8.93 3.06
N MET A 91 11.65 -8.93 2.06
CA MET A 91 12.89 -9.70 2.04
C MET A 91 14.12 -8.83 2.38
N GLU A 92 13.93 -7.56 2.72
CA GLU A 92 15.02 -6.72 3.22
C GLU A 92 15.37 -7.12 4.67
N TYR A 93 16.61 -7.60 4.87
CA TYR A 93 17.13 -8.05 6.15
C TYR A 93 18.12 -7.07 6.79
N ASN A 94 18.44 -5.96 6.15
CA ASN A 94 19.19 -4.87 6.79
C ASN A 94 18.26 -4.10 7.75
N VAL A 95 18.14 -4.61 8.97
CA VAL A 95 17.21 -4.07 9.98
C VAL A 95 17.47 -2.60 10.28
N ASN A 96 18.74 -2.18 10.34
CA ASN A 96 19.08 -0.78 10.58
C ASN A 96 18.63 0.14 9.44
N TYR A 97 18.76 -0.31 8.20
CA TYR A 97 18.28 0.42 7.03
C TYR A 97 16.75 0.57 7.06
N ILE A 98 16.04 -0.55 7.20
CA ILE A 98 14.58 -0.54 7.15
C ILE A 98 13.97 0.23 8.36
N MET A 99 14.63 0.21 9.53
CA MET A 99 14.23 1.03 10.68
C MET A 99 14.38 2.52 10.39
N ARG A 100 15.49 2.95 9.77
CA ARG A 100 15.65 4.35 9.39
C ARG A 100 14.58 4.82 8.42
N VAL A 101 14.30 4.01 7.39
CA VAL A 101 13.37 4.38 6.33
C VAL A 101 11.90 4.29 6.79
N ASN A 102 11.53 3.23 7.51
CA ASN A 102 10.11 2.98 7.83
C ASN A 102 9.70 3.49 9.22
N TYR A 103 10.63 3.66 10.15
CA TYR A 103 10.32 4.06 11.51
C TYR A 103 10.81 5.47 11.84
N GLU A 104 12.13 5.74 11.73
CA GLU A 104 12.65 7.06 12.12
C GLU A 104 12.15 8.16 11.18
N TYR A 105 12.13 7.92 9.87
CA TYR A 105 11.55 8.86 8.91
C TYR A 105 10.08 9.15 9.20
N SER A 106 9.28 8.11 9.43
CA SER A 106 7.86 8.26 9.77
C SER A 106 7.65 9.02 11.08
N LYS A 107 8.53 8.82 12.09
CA LYS A 107 8.51 9.57 13.34
C LYS A 107 8.78 11.06 13.15
N ALA A 108 9.77 11.39 12.34
CA ALA A 108 10.10 12.80 12.04
C ALA A 108 8.89 13.52 11.43
N LEU A 109 8.24 12.89 10.43
CA LEU A 109 7.02 13.42 9.82
C LEU A 109 5.86 13.54 10.82
N LEU A 110 5.66 12.52 11.65
CA LEU A 110 4.62 12.53 12.68
C LEU A 110 4.80 13.71 13.65
N HIS A 111 6.02 13.92 14.16
CA HIS A 111 6.30 15.03 15.07
C HIS A 111 6.14 16.38 14.41
N PHE A 112 6.58 16.53 13.16
CA PHE A 112 6.33 17.72 12.36
C PHE A 112 4.82 18.00 12.23
N CYS A 113 4.03 16.97 11.90
CA CYS A 113 2.57 17.11 11.81
C CYS A 113 1.91 17.46 13.15
N MET A 114 2.37 16.88 14.26
CA MET A 114 1.87 17.22 15.59
C MET A 114 2.21 18.66 15.97
N GLN A 115 3.43 19.12 15.69
CA GLN A 115 3.89 20.49 15.97
C GLN A 115 3.08 21.53 15.20
N HIS A 116 2.85 21.30 13.90
CA HIS A 116 2.15 22.22 13.01
C HIS A 116 0.63 21.98 12.91
N ARG A 117 0.09 20.98 13.64
CA ARG A 117 -1.33 20.58 13.62
C ARG A 117 -1.83 20.16 12.24
N ILE A 118 -0.97 19.52 11.47
CA ILE A 118 -1.25 19.00 10.13
C ILE A 118 -1.88 17.60 10.25
N PRO A 119 -2.98 17.30 9.57
CA PRO A 119 -3.51 15.94 9.44
C PRO A 119 -2.48 15.00 8.82
N PHE A 120 -2.27 13.83 9.44
CA PHE A 120 -1.28 12.86 9.04
C PHE A 120 -1.91 11.49 8.79
N PHE A 121 -1.85 11.04 7.55
CA PHE A 121 -2.34 9.74 7.10
C PHE A 121 -1.16 8.89 6.70
N TYR A 122 -1.01 7.68 7.26
CA TYR A 122 0.18 6.88 6.99
C TYR A 122 -0.13 5.41 6.68
N ALA A 123 0.70 4.85 5.80
CA ALA A 123 0.67 3.44 5.43
C ALA A 123 1.20 2.55 6.56
N SER A 124 0.31 1.82 7.22
CA SER A 124 0.63 0.63 7.99
C SER A 124 0.37 -0.63 7.15
N SER A 125 0.37 -1.82 7.75
CA SER A 125 0.27 -3.07 6.99
C SER A 125 -0.41 -4.18 7.80
N ALA A 126 -1.20 -5.02 7.13
CA ALA A 126 -1.72 -6.26 7.70
C ALA A 126 -0.61 -7.29 8.04
N SER A 127 0.63 -7.08 7.56
CA SER A 127 1.79 -7.90 7.98
C SER A 127 2.07 -7.82 9.49
N THR A 128 1.59 -6.78 10.17
CA THR A 128 1.66 -6.61 11.64
C THR A 128 0.94 -7.73 12.40
N TYR A 129 -0.01 -8.42 11.78
CA TYR A 129 -0.73 -9.56 12.35
C TYR A 129 0.00 -10.90 12.22
N GLY A 130 1.17 -10.90 11.58
CA GLY A 130 1.99 -12.09 11.41
C GLY A 130 1.29 -13.21 10.67
N SER A 131 1.21 -14.40 11.27
CA SER A 131 0.51 -15.55 10.67
C SER A 131 -1.02 -15.42 10.67
N GLY A 132 -1.57 -14.43 11.39
CA GLY A 132 -3.00 -14.27 11.57
C GLY A 132 -3.63 -15.24 12.60
N LYS A 133 -2.81 -16.01 13.34
CA LYS A 133 -3.31 -17.01 14.30
C LYS A 133 -4.16 -16.41 15.44
N HIS A 134 -4.00 -15.13 15.71
CA HIS A 134 -4.74 -14.41 16.74
C HIS A 134 -5.86 -13.52 16.17
N GLY A 135 -6.13 -13.60 14.86
CA GLY A 135 -7.10 -12.75 14.18
C GLY A 135 -6.49 -11.50 13.55
N PHE A 136 -7.38 -10.61 13.08
CA PHE A 136 -7.01 -9.42 12.31
C PHE A 136 -7.72 -8.16 12.85
N THR A 137 -7.97 -8.12 14.14
CA THR A 137 -8.51 -6.93 14.83
C THR A 137 -7.37 -6.05 15.32
N GLU A 138 -7.52 -4.73 15.20
CA GLU A 138 -6.49 -3.78 15.62
C GLU A 138 -6.31 -3.79 17.13
N GLY A 139 -5.10 -4.10 17.58
CA GLY A 139 -4.72 -4.15 18.99
C GLY A 139 -3.66 -5.20 19.28
N ASP A 140 -3.01 -5.06 20.43
CA ASP A 140 -1.84 -5.86 20.83
C ASP A 140 -2.10 -7.38 20.85
N ALA A 141 -3.36 -7.79 21.09
CA ALA A 141 -3.72 -9.21 21.16
C ALA A 141 -3.58 -9.97 19.84
N CYS A 142 -3.68 -9.26 18.70
CA CYS A 142 -3.60 -9.84 17.36
C CYS A 142 -2.26 -9.58 16.66
N GLU A 143 -1.37 -8.79 17.26
CA GLU A 143 -0.13 -8.33 16.64
C GLU A 143 1.04 -9.29 16.89
N ASP A 144 1.66 -9.79 15.78
CA ASP A 144 2.76 -10.77 15.82
C ASP A 144 3.65 -10.66 14.56
N ALA A 145 4.49 -9.63 14.49
CA ALA A 145 5.34 -9.36 13.33
C ALA A 145 6.36 -10.50 13.07
N LEU A 146 6.35 -11.07 11.85
CA LEU A 146 7.18 -12.22 11.48
C LEU A 146 8.49 -11.88 10.76
N ASN A 147 8.66 -10.64 10.29
CA ASN A 147 9.85 -10.20 9.56
C ASN A 147 10.19 -8.74 9.88
N PRO A 148 11.39 -8.27 9.48
CA PRO A 148 11.80 -6.89 9.76
C PRO A 148 10.84 -5.82 9.24
N TYR A 149 10.29 -5.99 8.04
CA TYR A 149 9.29 -5.07 7.49
C TYR A 149 8.07 -4.96 8.40
N ALA A 150 7.46 -6.10 8.74
CA ALA A 150 6.29 -6.14 9.63
C ALA A 150 6.60 -5.53 11.00
N PHE A 151 7.81 -5.79 11.52
CA PHE A 151 8.27 -5.21 12.78
C PHE A 151 8.34 -3.69 12.73
N THR A 152 8.88 -3.10 11.64
CA THR A 152 8.97 -1.62 11.53
C THR A 152 7.59 -0.96 11.50
N LYS A 153 6.63 -1.56 10.77
CA LYS A 153 5.26 -1.06 10.72
C LYS A 153 4.56 -1.19 12.08
N LEU A 154 4.73 -2.32 12.75
CA LEU A 154 4.19 -2.54 14.09
C LEU A 154 4.82 -1.60 15.13
N ALA A 155 6.13 -1.41 15.09
CA ALA A 155 6.83 -0.49 15.99
C ALA A 155 6.32 0.95 15.83
N PHE A 156 6.07 1.38 14.58
CA PHE A 156 5.51 2.71 14.32
C PHE A 156 4.06 2.82 14.80
N ASP A 157 3.20 1.82 14.54
CA ASP A 157 1.84 1.78 15.06
C ASP A 157 1.80 1.89 16.58
N ARG A 158 2.68 1.17 17.28
CA ARG A 158 2.80 1.25 18.75
C ARG A 158 3.27 2.61 19.23
N TYR A 159 4.22 3.22 18.52
CA TYR A 159 4.68 4.57 18.82
C TYR A 159 3.54 5.59 18.65
N VAL A 160 2.80 5.51 17.55
CA VAL A 160 1.63 6.36 17.31
C VAL A 160 0.62 6.25 18.45
N ARG A 161 0.28 5.04 18.90
CA ARG A 161 -0.65 4.84 20.04
C ARG A 161 -0.19 5.54 21.32
N GLN A 162 1.13 5.61 21.54
CA GLN A 162 1.69 6.27 22.74
C GLN A 162 1.53 7.78 22.67
N VAL A 163 1.74 8.40 21.51
CA VAL A 163 1.71 9.86 21.36
C VAL A 163 0.32 10.40 20.97
N LEU A 164 -0.58 9.54 20.50
CA LEU A 164 -1.91 9.92 20.05
C LEU A 164 -2.74 10.70 21.07
N PRO A 165 -2.69 10.40 22.41
CA PRO A 165 -3.42 11.17 23.42
C PRO A 165 -2.99 12.63 23.52
N GLU A 166 -1.76 12.95 23.09
CA GLU A 166 -1.21 14.30 23.12
C GLU A 166 -1.33 15.03 21.77
N ALA A 167 -1.80 14.33 20.73
CA ALA A 167 -1.91 14.88 19.40
C ALA A 167 -3.11 15.86 19.29
N HIS A 168 -2.86 17.03 18.71
CA HIS A 168 -3.89 18.03 18.39
C HIS A 168 -4.22 18.08 16.88
N SER A 169 -3.59 17.21 16.08
CA SER A 169 -3.89 16.96 14.68
C SER A 169 -4.55 15.60 14.50
N GLN A 170 -5.27 15.43 13.38
CA GLN A 170 -5.78 14.13 13.01
C GLN A 170 -4.62 13.21 12.61
N ILE A 171 -4.53 12.02 13.20
CA ILE A 171 -3.51 11.01 12.87
C ILE A 171 -4.22 9.69 12.58
N VAL A 172 -4.08 9.19 11.36
CA VAL A 172 -4.73 7.97 10.89
C VAL A 172 -3.71 7.02 10.27
N GLY A 173 -3.57 5.85 10.85
CA GLY A 173 -2.80 4.74 10.29
C GLY A 173 -3.71 3.74 9.59
N LEU A 174 -3.39 3.36 8.38
CA LEU A 174 -4.17 2.39 7.62
C LEU A 174 -3.35 1.11 7.41
N ARG A 175 -3.80 0.02 8.04
CA ARG A 175 -3.24 -1.32 7.84
C ARG A 175 -3.76 -1.89 6.53
N TYR A 176 -3.01 -1.65 5.46
CA TYR A 176 -3.37 -2.18 4.14
C TYR A 176 -3.26 -3.69 4.11
N PHE A 177 -4.30 -4.34 3.61
CA PHE A 177 -4.30 -5.75 3.27
C PHE A 177 -3.62 -5.97 1.91
N ASN A 178 -4.02 -6.92 1.11
CA ASN A 178 -3.31 -7.24 -0.13
C ASN A 178 -3.76 -6.30 -1.27
N VAL A 179 -3.13 -5.13 -1.33
CA VAL A 179 -3.46 -4.09 -2.33
C VAL A 179 -3.01 -4.52 -3.72
N PHE A 180 -3.86 -4.28 -4.72
CA PHE A 180 -3.56 -4.48 -6.13
C PHE A 180 -4.15 -3.38 -7.00
N GLY A 181 -3.61 -3.19 -8.22
CA GLY A 181 -4.18 -2.23 -9.16
C GLY A 181 -3.14 -1.41 -9.95
N PRO A 182 -3.58 -0.33 -10.60
CA PRO A 182 -2.72 0.54 -11.42
C PRO A 182 -1.44 1.01 -10.72
N GLN A 183 -0.34 1.12 -11.49
CA GLN A 183 0.94 1.73 -11.07
C GLN A 183 1.84 0.86 -10.18
N GLU A 184 1.69 -0.47 -10.20
CA GLU A 184 2.56 -1.37 -9.44
C GLU A 184 3.74 -1.99 -10.22
N HIS A 185 3.98 -1.55 -11.46
CA HIS A 185 4.99 -2.09 -12.39
C HIS A 185 6.41 -2.14 -11.82
N HIS A 186 6.81 -1.09 -11.08
CA HIS A 186 8.13 -0.94 -10.49
C HIS A 186 8.40 -1.91 -9.33
N LYS A 187 7.38 -2.63 -8.83
CA LYS A 187 7.50 -3.50 -7.66
C LYS A 187 8.15 -4.86 -7.93
N GLY A 188 8.40 -5.20 -9.21
CA GLY A 188 9.03 -6.47 -9.58
C GLY A 188 8.33 -7.68 -8.93
N ASN A 189 9.08 -8.48 -8.18
CA ASN A 189 8.54 -9.66 -7.49
C ASN A 189 7.54 -9.33 -6.36
N MET A 190 7.52 -8.07 -5.89
CA MET A 190 6.59 -7.60 -4.87
C MET A 190 5.28 -7.05 -5.45
N ALA A 191 5.14 -7.05 -6.78
CA ALA A 191 3.86 -6.73 -7.43
C ALA A 191 2.79 -7.77 -7.08
N SER A 192 1.53 -7.35 -7.10
CA SER A 192 0.40 -8.21 -6.74
C SER A 192 0.31 -9.48 -7.59
N ILE A 193 -0.39 -10.47 -7.08
CA ILE A 193 -0.65 -11.70 -7.84
C ILE A 193 -1.39 -11.40 -9.16
N PHE A 194 -2.26 -10.39 -9.21
CA PHE A 194 -3.01 -10.01 -10.40
C PHE A 194 -2.11 -9.51 -11.51
N TYR A 195 -1.13 -8.65 -11.17
CA TYR A 195 -0.10 -8.20 -12.11
C TYR A 195 0.73 -9.37 -12.64
N GLN A 196 1.19 -10.23 -11.75
CA GLN A 196 1.99 -11.39 -12.11
C GLN A 196 1.21 -12.36 -13.02
N LEU A 197 -0.05 -12.66 -12.69
CA LEU A 197 -0.89 -13.56 -13.47
C LEU A 197 -1.20 -12.99 -14.87
N TYR A 198 -1.48 -11.68 -14.97
CA TYR A 198 -1.67 -11.01 -16.25
C TYR A 198 -0.48 -11.24 -17.20
N HIS A 199 0.75 -10.99 -16.70
CA HIS A 199 1.97 -11.21 -17.50
C HIS A 199 2.21 -12.69 -17.82
N GLN A 200 2.07 -13.58 -16.84
CA GLN A 200 2.22 -15.02 -17.06
C GLN A 200 1.26 -15.55 -18.12
N ILE A 201 0.00 -15.14 -18.09
CA ILE A 201 -1.01 -15.55 -19.10
C ILE A 201 -0.63 -15.00 -20.47
N ASN A 202 -0.19 -13.75 -20.58
CA ASN A 202 0.26 -13.18 -21.85
C ASN A 202 1.47 -13.92 -22.43
N GLU A 203 2.42 -14.30 -21.60
CA GLU A 203 3.66 -14.96 -22.03
C GLU A 203 3.47 -16.46 -22.31
N THR A 204 2.68 -17.15 -21.48
CA THR A 204 2.65 -18.62 -21.46
C THR A 204 1.26 -19.25 -21.63
N GLY A 205 0.20 -18.43 -21.61
CA GLY A 205 -1.18 -18.90 -21.56
C GLY A 205 -1.60 -19.49 -20.20
N LYS A 206 -0.73 -19.42 -19.16
CA LYS A 206 -0.96 -20.12 -17.90
C LYS A 206 -0.88 -19.18 -16.69
N ALA A 207 -1.88 -19.24 -15.83
CA ALA A 207 -1.89 -18.68 -14.47
C ALA A 207 -1.28 -19.70 -13.50
N ARG A 208 -0.03 -19.49 -13.07
CA ARG A 208 0.69 -20.47 -12.23
C ARG A 208 0.52 -20.15 -10.76
N LEU A 209 -0.21 -21.00 -10.05
CA LEU A 209 -0.45 -20.93 -8.61
C LEU A 209 0.42 -21.94 -7.86
N PHE A 210 0.57 -21.75 -6.56
CA PHE A 210 1.23 -22.75 -5.71
C PHE A 210 0.29 -23.90 -5.40
N LYS A 211 0.85 -25.10 -5.32
CA LYS A 211 0.19 -26.26 -4.71
C LYS A 211 -0.11 -26.01 -3.25
N GLY A 212 -0.95 -26.82 -2.68
CA GLY A 212 -1.37 -26.72 -1.29
C GLY A 212 -0.22 -26.84 -0.30
N GLU A 213 -0.31 -26.07 0.78
CA GLU A 213 0.62 -26.07 1.91
C GLU A 213 -0.14 -25.65 3.18
N GLY A 214 0.31 -26.14 4.34
CA GLY A 214 -0.25 -25.74 5.63
C GLY A 214 -1.72 -26.11 5.83
N GLY A 215 -2.16 -27.24 5.23
CA GLY A 215 -3.55 -27.73 5.32
C GLY A 215 -4.50 -27.16 4.26
N TYR A 216 -4.02 -26.34 3.35
CA TYR A 216 -4.78 -25.81 2.21
C TYR A 216 -4.57 -26.70 0.98
N GLY A 217 -5.59 -26.79 0.12
CA GLY A 217 -5.49 -27.38 -1.22
C GLY A 217 -4.74 -26.48 -2.21
N ASP A 218 -4.55 -26.98 -3.44
CA ASP A 218 -3.86 -26.26 -4.52
C ASP A 218 -4.56 -24.95 -4.84
N GLY A 219 -3.87 -23.82 -4.66
CA GLY A 219 -4.40 -22.48 -4.86
C GLY A 219 -5.48 -22.03 -3.86
N GLU A 220 -5.69 -22.76 -2.76
CA GLU A 220 -6.77 -22.50 -1.79
C GLU A 220 -6.35 -21.60 -0.62
N GLN A 221 -5.10 -21.19 -0.53
CA GLN A 221 -4.69 -20.11 0.38
C GLN A 221 -5.51 -18.85 0.08
N ARG A 222 -5.82 -18.06 1.12
CA ARG A 222 -6.77 -16.96 1.00
C ARG A 222 -6.16 -15.62 1.37
N ARG A 223 -6.57 -14.58 0.67
CA ARG A 223 -6.20 -13.18 0.95
C ARG A 223 -7.41 -12.27 0.86
N ASP A 224 -7.40 -11.27 1.70
CA ASP A 224 -8.22 -10.08 1.50
C ASP A 224 -7.51 -9.21 0.46
N PHE A 225 -7.95 -9.31 -0.78
CA PHE A 225 -7.46 -8.50 -1.89
C PHE A 225 -8.25 -7.20 -1.96
N VAL A 226 -7.58 -6.08 -1.82
CA VAL A 226 -8.22 -4.77 -1.85
C VAL A 226 -7.73 -3.95 -3.04
N TYR A 227 -8.66 -3.35 -3.77
CA TYR A 227 -8.32 -2.54 -4.94
C TYR A 227 -7.72 -1.20 -4.51
N VAL A 228 -6.66 -0.74 -5.21
CA VAL A 228 -5.96 0.48 -4.84
C VAL A 228 -6.87 1.71 -4.81
N LYS A 229 -7.90 1.77 -5.64
CA LYS A 229 -8.87 2.87 -5.60
C LYS A 229 -9.67 2.91 -4.31
N ASP A 230 -10.00 1.76 -3.73
CA ASP A 230 -10.68 1.69 -2.43
C ASP A 230 -9.75 2.16 -1.31
N VAL A 231 -8.47 1.76 -1.38
CA VAL A 231 -7.45 2.25 -0.45
C VAL A 231 -7.34 3.78 -0.50
N VAL A 232 -7.31 4.35 -1.70
CA VAL A 232 -7.29 5.80 -1.91
C VAL A 232 -8.56 6.46 -1.38
N ASN A 233 -9.72 5.85 -1.62
CA ASN A 233 -10.99 6.37 -1.12
C ASN A 233 -11.02 6.42 0.42
N VAL A 234 -10.54 5.37 1.11
CA VAL A 234 -10.42 5.38 2.57
C VAL A 234 -9.51 6.51 3.07
N ASN A 235 -8.33 6.70 2.45
CA ASN A 235 -7.42 7.80 2.78
C ASN A 235 -8.10 9.17 2.66
N LEU A 236 -8.70 9.42 1.49
CA LEU A 236 -9.32 10.70 1.20
C LEU A 236 -10.62 10.93 1.99
N TRP A 237 -11.34 9.85 2.32
CA TRP A 237 -12.50 9.96 3.20
C TRP A 237 -12.11 10.51 4.58
N PHE A 238 -11.06 9.96 5.21
CA PHE A 238 -10.58 10.50 6.49
C PHE A 238 -10.13 11.95 6.38
N PHE A 239 -9.48 12.33 5.29
CA PHE A 239 -9.06 13.71 5.04
C PHE A 239 -10.25 14.67 4.89
N GLU A 240 -11.26 14.27 4.14
CA GLU A 240 -12.40 15.13 3.79
C GLU A 240 -13.45 15.21 4.91
N HIS A 241 -13.65 14.11 5.68
CA HIS A 241 -14.68 14.03 6.71
C HIS A 241 -14.16 14.23 8.13
N GLY A 242 -12.85 14.27 8.33
CA GLY A 242 -12.27 14.53 9.64
C GLY A 242 -12.59 13.42 10.66
N GLY A 243 -12.63 12.15 10.24
CA GLY A 243 -12.90 11.01 11.12
C GLY A 243 -11.92 10.91 12.31
N PRO A 244 -12.22 10.08 13.33
CA PRO A 244 -11.40 10.02 14.55
C PRO A 244 -9.99 9.50 14.27
N SER A 245 -9.01 10.06 14.99
CA SER A 245 -7.63 9.56 14.97
C SER A 245 -7.56 8.11 15.43
N GLY A 246 -6.66 7.32 14.83
CA GLY A 246 -6.49 5.91 15.19
C GLY A 246 -5.80 5.09 14.12
N ILE A 247 -5.70 3.79 14.37
CA ILE A 247 -5.17 2.81 13.42
C ILE A 247 -6.33 1.92 12.98
N TYR A 248 -6.51 1.75 11.67
CA TYR A 248 -7.65 1.07 11.06
C TYR A 248 -7.20 0.03 10.04
N ASN A 249 -7.90 -1.07 9.96
CA ASN A 249 -7.75 -2.01 8.88
C ASN A 249 -8.33 -1.42 7.57
N CYS A 250 -7.56 -1.56 6.50
CA CYS A 250 -7.98 -1.17 5.17
C CYS A 250 -7.95 -2.40 4.24
N GLY A 251 -9.05 -3.08 4.18
CA GLY A 251 -9.32 -4.29 3.39
C GLY A 251 -10.82 -4.43 3.16
N THR A 252 -11.20 -5.36 2.28
CA THR A 252 -12.61 -5.57 1.89
C THR A 252 -13.43 -6.28 2.96
N GLY A 253 -12.77 -7.00 3.88
CA GLY A 253 -13.42 -7.91 4.82
C GLY A 253 -13.83 -9.25 4.18
N VAL A 254 -13.39 -9.52 2.93
CA VAL A 254 -13.66 -10.77 2.22
C VAL A 254 -12.36 -11.45 1.80
N ALA A 255 -12.16 -12.68 2.25
CA ALA A 255 -10.99 -13.47 1.91
C ALA A 255 -11.26 -14.34 0.66
N HIS A 256 -10.56 -14.06 -0.43
CA HIS A 256 -10.62 -14.83 -1.67
C HIS A 256 -9.44 -15.78 -1.81
N THR A 257 -9.66 -16.94 -2.45
CA THR A 257 -8.61 -17.89 -2.79
C THR A 257 -7.76 -17.38 -3.96
N TYR A 258 -6.55 -17.91 -4.10
CA TYR A 258 -5.76 -17.64 -5.31
C TYR A 258 -6.39 -18.24 -6.57
N ASN A 259 -7.19 -19.32 -6.42
CA ASN A 259 -8.00 -19.87 -7.51
C ASN A 259 -9.06 -18.87 -7.99
N GLU A 260 -9.78 -18.22 -7.06
CA GLU A 260 -10.74 -17.16 -7.39
C GLU A 260 -10.05 -15.96 -8.06
N ALA A 261 -8.89 -15.55 -7.53
CA ALA A 261 -8.09 -14.47 -8.12
C ALA A 261 -7.65 -14.80 -9.57
N ALA A 262 -7.12 -16.00 -9.80
CA ALA A 262 -6.70 -16.43 -11.14
C ALA A 262 -7.89 -16.55 -12.10
N THR A 263 -9.02 -17.05 -11.61
CA THR A 263 -10.26 -17.16 -12.41
C THR A 263 -10.76 -15.78 -12.83
N ALA A 264 -10.71 -14.79 -11.94
CA ALA A 264 -11.09 -13.41 -12.26
C ALA A 264 -10.18 -12.81 -13.35
N VAL A 265 -8.85 -13.02 -13.27
CA VAL A 265 -7.92 -12.55 -14.32
C VAL A 265 -8.17 -13.25 -15.66
N ILE A 266 -8.31 -14.58 -15.68
CA ILE A 266 -8.60 -15.37 -16.88
C ILE A 266 -9.91 -14.89 -17.53
N LYS A 267 -10.94 -14.66 -16.72
CA LYS A 267 -12.25 -14.15 -17.18
C LYS A 267 -12.11 -12.74 -17.80
N ALA A 268 -11.38 -11.84 -17.16
CA ALA A 268 -11.17 -10.49 -17.65
C ALA A 268 -10.35 -10.46 -18.95
N MET A 269 -9.30 -11.30 -19.06
CA MET A 269 -8.48 -11.42 -20.25
C MET A 269 -9.14 -12.22 -21.39
N GLY A 270 -10.18 -12.99 -21.12
CA GLY A 270 -10.82 -13.90 -22.08
C GLY A 270 -9.93 -15.05 -22.56
N LYS A 271 -8.82 -15.35 -21.88
CA LYS A 271 -7.85 -16.39 -22.23
C LYS A 271 -7.06 -16.85 -21.00
N GLY A 272 -6.44 -18.04 -21.12
CA GLY A 272 -5.57 -18.62 -20.09
C GLY A 272 -6.20 -19.82 -19.40
N GLU A 273 -5.39 -20.56 -18.67
CA GLU A 273 -5.77 -21.69 -17.82
C GLU A 273 -4.99 -21.69 -16.52
N ILE A 274 -5.55 -22.24 -15.44
CA ILE A 274 -4.84 -22.40 -14.18
C ILE A 274 -3.87 -23.59 -14.27
N ALA A 275 -2.65 -23.39 -13.80
CA ALA A 275 -1.66 -24.44 -13.62
C ALA A 275 -1.02 -24.33 -12.23
N TYR A 276 -0.65 -25.46 -11.65
CA TYR A 276 -0.05 -25.49 -10.32
C TYR A 276 1.44 -25.81 -10.38
N ARG A 277 2.21 -25.15 -9.52
CA ARG A 277 3.65 -25.40 -9.30
C ARG A 277 3.92 -25.71 -7.82
N ASP A 278 5.04 -26.39 -7.56
CA ASP A 278 5.39 -26.76 -6.19
C ASP A 278 5.54 -25.52 -5.30
N PHE A 279 5.11 -25.68 -4.04
CA PHE A 279 5.25 -24.62 -3.05
C PHE A 279 6.73 -24.41 -2.72
N PRO A 280 7.26 -23.17 -2.72
CA PRO A 280 8.67 -22.91 -2.43
C PRO A 280 9.03 -23.30 -0.99
N THR A 281 10.02 -24.18 -0.82
CA THR A 281 10.46 -24.65 0.51
C THR A 281 10.91 -23.51 1.43
N ALA A 282 11.46 -22.44 0.88
CA ALA A 282 11.89 -21.26 1.64
C ALA A 282 10.73 -20.49 2.31
N LEU A 283 9.49 -20.70 1.86
CA LEU A 283 8.30 -20.06 2.39
C LEU A 283 7.55 -20.90 3.43
N ILE A 284 7.91 -22.18 3.59
CA ILE A 284 7.26 -23.08 4.55
C ILE A 284 7.41 -22.50 5.97
N GLY A 285 6.31 -22.38 6.69
CA GLY A 285 6.23 -21.83 8.05
C GLY A 285 6.41 -20.30 8.15
N LYS A 286 6.68 -19.61 7.04
CA LYS A 286 6.80 -18.13 6.97
C LYS A 286 5.71 -17.50 6.12
N TYR A 287 4.93 -18.30 5.43
CA TYR A 287 3.88 -17.82 4.54
C TYR A 287 2.58 -17.61 5.30
N GLN A 288 1.98 -16.46 5.11
CA GLN A 288 0.68 -16.15 5.69
C GLN A 288 -0.40 -16.79 4.80
N ASN A 289 -1.02 -17.89 5.26
CA ASN A 289 -1.99 -18.65 4.44
C ASN A 289 -3.40 -18.02 4.37
N TYR A 290 -3.70 -17.11 5.29
CA TYR A 290 -5.01 -16.48 5.39
C TYR A 290 -4.89 -15.02 5.83
N THR A 291 -5.64 -14.13 5.20
CA THR A 291 -5.90 -12.76 5.69
C THR A 291 -7.34 -12.35 5.41
N GLN A 292 -7.95 -11.65 6.38
CA GLN A 292 -9.26 -11.02 6.22
C GLN A 292 -9.37 -9.85 7.18
N ALA A 293 -9.64 -8.65 6.69
CA ALA A 293 -9.79 -7.47 7.51
C ALA A 293 -11.03 -7.57 8.41
N ASP A 294 -10.87 -7.29 9.68
CA ASP A 294 -11.98 -6.89 10.53
C ASP A 294 -12.23 -5.39 10.29
N ARG A 295 -13.38 -5.06 9.71
CA ARG A 295 -13.74 -3.68 9.34
C ARG A 295 -14.53 -2.95 10.42
N THR A 296 -14.85 -3.60 11.52
CA THR A 296 -15.72 -3.07 12.58
C THR A 296 -15.27 -1.66 13.04
N LYS A 297 -13.98 -1.47 13.21
CA LYS A 297 -13.43 -0.17 13.65
C LYS A 297 -13.52 0.91 12.58
N LEU A 298 -13.26 0.58 11.32
CA LEU A 298 -13.38 1.51 10.19
C LEU A 298 -14.86 1.95 10.00
N GLU A 299 -15.77 1.00 10.07
CA GLU A 299 -17.22 1.26 9.98
C GLU A 299 -17.72 2.09 11.17
N ALA A 300 -17.24 1.80 12.39
CA ALA A 300 -17.55 2.59 13.58
C ALA A 300 -16.97 4.03 13.52
N ALA A 301 -15.93 4.27 12.75
CA ALA A 301 -15.41 5.62 12.48
C ALA A 301 -16.30 6.42 11.53
N GLY A 302 -17.29 5.76 10.88
CA GLY A 302 -18.25 6.37 9.98
C GLY A 302 -18.00 6.09 8.49
N TYR A 303 -16.99 5.29 8.14
CA TYR A 303 -16.77 4.90 6.75
C TYR A 303 -17.85 3.91 6.30
N ASP A 304 -18.75 4.35 5.45
CA ASP A 304 -19.88 3.60 4.90
C ASP A 304 -19.82 3.38 3.39
N GLU A 305 -18.74 3.87 2.75
CA GLU A 305 -18.50 3.61 1.33
C GLU A 305 -18.16 2.14 1.11
N GLY A 306 -18.62 1.59 -0.01
CA GLY A 306 -18.36 0.22 -0.39
C GLY A 306 -16.91 0.00 -0.87
N PHE A 307 -16.57 -1.28 -1.01
CA PHE A 307 -15.36 -1.71 -1.71
C PHE A 307 -15.75 -2.41 -3.01
N HIS A 308 -14.89 -2.30 -4.03
CA HIS A 308 -15.12 -3.00 -5.30
C HIS A 308 -15.20 -4.52 -5.06
N THR A 309 -16.04 -5.18 -5.86
CA THR A 309 -15.98 -6.65 -5.92
C THR A 309 -14.66 -7.08 -6.58
N LEU A 310 -14.20 -8.31 -6.30
CA LEU A 310 -12.99 -8.84 -6.92
C LEU A 310 -13.07 -8.80 -8.44
N ASP A 311 -14.20 -9.25 -9.01
CA ASP A 311 -14.41 -9.32 -10.46
C ASP A 311 -14.36 -7.93 -11.12
N ASP A 312 -15.03 -6.93 -10.53
CA ASP A 312 -15.08 -5.57 -11.09
C ASP A 312 -13.70 -4.92 -11.03
N ALA A 313 -13.02 -5.02 -9.89
CA ALA A 313 -11.68 -4.48 -9.70
C ALA A 313 -10.65 -5.12 -10.65
N VAL A 314 -10.68 -6.45 -10.78
CA VAL A 314 -9.76 -7.17 -11.68
C VAL A 314 -10.04 -6.84 -13.14
N LYS A 315 -11.31 -6.74 -13.53
CA LYS A 315 -11.69 -6.35 -14.90
C LYS A 315 -11.14 -4.96 -15.23
N GLU A 316 -11.37 -3.99 -14.35
CA GLU A 316 -10.88 -2.62 -14.55
C GLU A 316 -9.34 -2.58 -14.62
N TYR A 317 -8.67 -3.37 -13.77
CA TYR A 317 -7.21 -3.42 -13.75
C TYR A 317 -6.63 -4.07 -15.02
N VAL A 318 -7.23 -5.16 -15.51
CA VAL A 318 -6.82 -5.77 -16.80
C VAL A 318 -7.03 -4.80 -17.94
N ASP A 319 -8.19 -4.12 -18.00
CA ASP A 319 -8.47 -3.09 -19.01
C ASP A 319 -7.40 -1.96 -18.97
N PHE A 320 -6.95 -1.56 -17.77
CA PHE A 320 -5.89 -0.56 -17.60
C PHE A 320 -4.54 -1.06 -18.14
N LEU A 321 -4.16 -2.31 -17.84
CA LEU A 321 -2.91 -2.91 -18.31
C LEU A 321 -2.90 -3.06 -19.86
N ASP A 322 -4.02 -3.45 -20.46
CA ASP A 322 -4.18 -3.56 -21.92
C ASP A 322 -4.08 -2.19 -22.61
N ASN A 323 -4.42 -1.11 -21.93
CA ASN A 323 -4.31 0.27 -22.42
C ASN A 323 -2.96 0.94 -22.11
N GLY A 324 -1.91 0.18 -21.85
CA GLY A 324 -0.53 0.65 -21.69
C GLY A 324 -0.07 0.79 -20.24
N GLY A 325 -0.94 0.54 -19.27
CA GLY A 325 -0.58 0.33 -17.86
C GLY A 325 -0.08 1.55 -17.07
N TYR A 326 -0.14 2.75 -17.63
CA TYR A 326 0.24 4.00 -16.95
C TYR A 326 -0.85 5.07 -17.11
N PHE A 327 -0.92 6.01 -16.14
CA PHE A 327 -1.82 7.14 -16.26
C PHE A 327 -1.44 8.01 -17.47
N ALA A 328 -2.44 8.31 -18.31
CA ALA A 328 -2.26 9.14 -19.48
C ALA A 328 -2.26 10.64 -19.11
N TYR A 329 -1.49 11.44 -19.86
CA TYR A 329 -1.54 12.89 -19.76
C TYR A 329 -2.93 13.40 -20.09
N GLY A 330 -3.48 14.28 -19.23
CA GLY A 330 -4.68 15.07 -19.53
C GLY A 330 -6.00 14.31 -19.56
N LYS A 331 -6.05 13.11 -19.03
CA LYS A 331 -7.29 12.30 -18.90
C LYS A 331 -7.71 12.14 -17.45
#